data_15d0962318f6b7a1fd45c3434005f119
#
_entry.id   15d0962318f6b7a1fd45c3434005f119
#
_cell.length_a   1.000
_cell.length_b   1.000
_cell.length_c   1.000
_cell.angle_alpha   90.00
_cell.angle_beta   90.00
_cell.angle_gamma   90.00
#
_symmetry.space_group_name_H-M   'P 1'
#
loop_
_entity.id
_entity.type
_entity.pdbx_description
1 polymer ?
#
loop_
_entity_poly.entity_id
_entity_poly.type
_entity_poly.pdbx_seq_one_letter_code
_entity_poly.pdbx_strand_id
1 'polypeptide(L)'
;MTGYKRVSEMTLEEKREKVAGFNVMDDVFFQKMMEDKEVCEEILRIILENSKMRVIECVPQASIKNLNGKSVVLDVLCRDNDGKYCNVEVQKADDDDHQKRVRYNAALISMYTMQAGKDYKELPDVKVVFISQFDVFKADHAMYHVDRVVRETGQKVENGQSEIYVNAKVKDQTSVSELMEYFTDSNGRKEICPKLSNRVMMFKTEQKEVTEICELMEKERLAGWEEGKEEGKQGERIRLIVNLVDKMGMSFEDACRFMEIPQEEIEEYRRKAKL
;
A
#
# COMPACT_ATOMS: atom_id res chain seq x y z
N MET A 1 17.20 9.33 -26.03
CA MET A 1 16.69 9.64 -24.67
C MET A 1 15.75 10.80 -24.83
N THR A 2 14.46 10.57 -24.87
CA THR A 2 13.46 11.64 -24.84
C THR A 2 13.58 12.33 -23.49
N GLY A 3 13.96 13.61 -23.50
CA GLY A 3 14.28 14.38 -22.31
C GLY A 3 13.07 14.44 -21.38
N TYR A 4 13.22 13.89 -20.18
CA TYR A 4 12.22 14.04 -19.13
C TYR A 4 12.12 15.52 -18.75
N LYS A 5 10.96 16.11 -18.97
CA LYS A 5 10.67 17.48 -18.59
C LYS A 5 10.32 17.53 -17.10
N ARG A 6 11.01 18.37 -16.32
CA ARG A 6 10.71 18.53 -14.88
C ARG A 6 9.35 19.21 -14.71
N VAL A 7 8.66 18.89 -13.62
CA VAL A 7 7.34 19.48 -13.31
C VAL A 7 7.40 21.01 -13.24
N SER A 8 8.52 21.58 -12.78
CA SER A 8 8.77 23.03 -12.76
C SER A 8 8.83 23.67 -14.16
N GLU A 9 9.10 22.89 -15.21
CA GLU A 9 9.23 23.33 -16.60
C GLU A 9 7.95 23.07 -17.41
N MET A 10 6.95 22.38 -16.82
CA MET A 10 5.70 22.03 -17.47
C MET A 10 4.69 23.18 -17.41
N THR A 11 3.99 23.41 -18.52
CA THR A 11 2.82 24.28 -18.53
C THR A 11 1.68 23.66 -17.73
N LEU A 12 0.66 24.47 -17.37
CA LEU A 12 -0.53 23.95 -16.70
C LEU A 12 -1.28 22.93 -17.57
N GLU A 13 -1.30 23.11 -18.87
CA GLU A 13 -1.94 22.19 -19.82
C GLU A 13 -1.24 20.82 -19.83
N GLU A 14 0.09 20.82 -19.94
CA GLU A 14 0.89 19.58 -19.84
C GLU A 14 0.71 18.85 -18.50
N LYS A 15 0.58 19.60 -17.41
CA LYS A 15 0.28 19.01 -16.08
C LYS A 15 -1.12 18.38 -16.06
N ARG A 16 -2.13 19.05 -16.62
CA ARG A 16 -3.50 18.53 -16.71
C ARG A 16 -3.57 17.27 -17.57
N GLU A 17 -2.93 17.25 -18.71
CA GLU A 17 -2.85 16.06 -19.57
C GLU A 17 -2.21 14.88 -18.83
N LYS A 18 -1.15 15.14 -18.07
CA LYS A 18 -0.48 14.13 -17.25
C LYS A 18 -1.41 13.55 -16.17
N VAL A 19 -2.13 14.41 -15.45
CA VAL A 19 -3.02 14.01 -14.36
C VAL A 19 -4.32 13.39 -14.88
N ALA A 20 -4.78 13.76 -16.07
CA ALA A 20 -6.01 13.22 -16.66
C ALA A 20 -6.02 11.69 -16.77
N GLY A 21 -4.85 11.09 -17.02
CA GLY A 21 -4.69 9.63 -17.11
C GLY A 21 -4.71 8.88 -15.78
N PHE A 22 -4.67 9.58 -14.63
CA PHE A 22 -4.66 8.92 -13.33
C PHE A 22 -6.06 8.50 -12.89
N ASN A 23 -6.08 7.43 -12.13
CA ASN A 23 -7.26 6.91 -11.47
C ASN A 23 -6.96 6.60 -9.99
N VAL A 24 -8.00 6.26 -9.23
CA VAL A 24 -7.87 6.04 -7.78
C VAL A 24 -6.99 4.82 -7.43
N MET A 25 -6.71 3.94 -8.39
CA MET A 25 -5.76 2.83 -8.19
C MET A 25 -4.29 3.27 -8.29
N ASP A 26 -3.98 4.52 -8.71
CA ASP A 26 -2.63 5.05 -8.69
C ASP A 26 -2.24 5.46 -7.27
N ASP A 27 -1.12 4.94 -6.74
CA ASP A 27 -0.71 5.09 -5.34
C ASP A 27 -0.75 6.54 -4.86
N VAL A 28 -0.09 7.45 -5.58
CA VAL A 28 -0.06 8.88 -5.27
C VAL A 28 -1.46 9.49 -5.26
N PHE A 29 -2.29 9.09 -6.23
CA PHE A 29 -3.63 9.63 -6.37
C PHE A 29 -4.55 9.09 -5.28
N PHE A 30 -4.46 7.78 -4.96
CA PHE A 30 -5.17 7.17 -3.85
C PHE A 30 -4.85 7.85 -2.53
N GLN A 31 -3.56 8.05 -2.22
CA GLN A 31 -3.12 8.74 -1.01
C GLN A 31 -3.78 10.12 -0.88
N LYS A 32 -3.78 10.91 -1.97
CA LYS A 32 -4.39 12.24 -1.99
C LYS A 32 -5.91 12.20 -1.81
N MET A 33 -6.58 11.21 -2.37
CA MET A 33 -8.02 11.03 -2.13
C MET A 33 -8.29 10.72 -0.65
N MET A 34 -7.48 9.84 -0.05
CA MET A 34 -7.66 9.36 1.32
C MET A 34 -7.21 10.36 2.40
N GLU A 35 -6.52 11.46 2.07
CA GLU A 35 -6.31 12.57 3.00
C GLU A 35 -7.63 13.21 3.47
N ASP A 36 -8.69 13.10 2.66
CA ASP A 36 -10.02 13.53 3.04
C ASP A 36 -10.76 12.44 3.80
N LYS A 37 -10.98 12.69 5.10
CA LYS A 37 -11.68 11.76 5.99
C LYS A 37 -13.09 11.41 5.51
N GLU A 38 -13.79 12.35 4.87
CA GLU A 38 -15.15 12.11 4.37
C GLU A 38 -15.14 11.21 3.14
N VAL A 39 -14.13 11.31 2.30
CA VAL A 39 -13.91 10.40 1.17
C VAL A 39 -13.57 8.99 1.67
N CYS A 40 -12.67 8.90 2.65
CA CYS A 40 -12.33 7.63 3.28
C CYS A 40 -13.57 6.95 3.90
N GLU A 41 -14.38 7.72 4.63
CA GLU A 41 -15.63 7.24 5.22
C GLU A 41 -16.62 6.75 4.15
N GLU A 42 -16.77 7.48 3.05
CA GLU A 42 -17.65 7.10 1.93
C GLU A 42 -17.23 5.77 1.31
N ILE A 43 -15.95 5.60 1.00
CA ILE A 43 -15.39 4.37 0.43
C ILE A 43 -15.60 3.19 1.40
N LEU A 44 -15.24 3.37 2.67
CA LEU A 44 -15.35 2.32 3.67
C LEU A 44 -16.79 1.93 3.96
N ARG A 45 -17.74 2.85 3.93
CA ARG A 45 -19.17 2.54 4.08
C ARG A 45 -19.70 1.62 3.00
N ILE A 46 -19.22 1.82 1.75
CA ILE A 46 -19.61 0.97 0.63
C ILE A 46 -18.97 -0.42 0.78
N ILE A 47 -17.66 -0.49 1.00
CA ILE A 47 -16.94 -1.76 1.07
C ILE A 47 -17.35 -2.60 2.28
N LEU A 48 -17.58 -1.95 3.44
CA LEU A 48 -17.96 -2.63 4.68
C LEU A 48 -19.48 -2.82 4.83
N GLU A 49 -20.26 -2.36 3.84
CA GLU A 49 -21.73 -2.38 3.87
C GLU A 49 -22.32 -1.80 5.17
N ASN A 50 -21.65 -0.78 5.72
CA ASN A 50 -21.99 -0.16 7.00
C ASN A 50 -22.22 1.35 6.87
N SER A 51 -23.45 1.75 6.60
CA SER A 51 -23.84 3.16 6.46
C SER A 51 -23.70 3.98 7.76
N LYS A 52 -23.63 3.35 8.93
CA LYS A 52 -23.50 4.02 10.24
C LYS A 52 -22.05 4.25 10.65
N MET A 53 -21.11 3.62 9.97
CA MET A 53 -19.68 3.81 10.24
C MET A 53 -19.29 5.29 10.13
N ARG A 54 -18.44 5.74 11.05
CA ARG A 54 -17.78 7.05 11.04
C ARG A 54 -16.28 6.85 11.13
N VAL A 55 -15.55 7.51 10.27
CA VAL A 55 -14.10 7.58 10.37
C VAL A 55 -13.73 8.73 11.30
N ILE A 56 -13.07 8.42 12.41
CA ILE A 56 -12.61 9.43 13.38
C ILE A 56 -11.22 9.92 12.98
N GLU A 57 -10.37 9.00 12.53
CA GLU A 57 -9.00 9.29 12.14
C GLU A 57 -8.66 8.54 10.83
N CYS A 58 -7.97 9.20 9.92
CA CYS A 58 -7.48 8.64 8.68
C CYS A 58 -6.04 9.13 8.46
N VAL A 59 -5.11 8.19 8.35
CA VAL A 59 -3.67 8.46 8.19
C VAL A 59 -3.18 7.77 6.93
N PRO A 60 -3.06 8.50 5.80
CA PRO A 60 -2.38 8.01 4.61
C PRO A 60 -0.89 7.78 4.88
N GLN A 61 -0.29 6.81 4.23
CA GLN A 61 1.12 6.43 4.37
C GLN A 61 1.55 6.23 5.83
N ALA A 62 0.70 5.53 6.59
CA ALA A 62 0.95 5.27 8.01
C ALA A 62 2.17 4.36 8.19
N SER A 63 3.25 4.91 8.74
CA SER A 63 4.48 4.15 8.97
C SER A 63 4.44 3.44 10.31
N ILE A 64 4.53 2.12 10.30
CA ILE A 64 4.69 1.30 11.50
C ILE A 64 6.10 0.73 11.55
N LYS A 65 6.89 1.19 12.52
CA LYS A 65 8.27 0.71 12.72
C LYS A 65 8.26 -0.60 13.50
N ASN A 66 9.00 -1.58 13.00
CA ASN A 66 9.28 -2.82 13.70
C ASN A 66 10.78 -2.88 14.02
N LEU A 67 11.14 -2.75 15.31
CA LEU A 67 12.53 -2.72 15.76
C LEU A 67 13.27 -4.04 15.53
N ASN A 68 12.55 -5.16 15.43
CA ASN A 68 13.11 -6.50 15.31
C ASN A 68 12.84 -7.15 13.95
N GLY A 69 12.28 -6.41 12.99
CA GLY A 69 11.88 -6.97 11.71
C GLY A 69 11.56 -5.93 10.65
N LYS A 70 10.85 -6.36 9.61
CA LYS A 70 10.45 -5.49 8.50
C LYS A 70 9.41 -4.46 8.99
N SER A 71 9.73 -3.19 8.89
CA SER A 71 8.76 -2.09 9.03
C SER A 71 7.84 -2.03 7.81
N VAL A 72 6.67 -1.44 7.95
CA VAL A 72 5.72 -1.25 6.85
C VAL A 72 5.29 0.21 6.76
N VAL A 73 4.96 0.62 5.55
CA VAL A 73 4.15 1.80 5.29
C VAL A 73 2.82 1.28 4.76
N LEU A 74 1.75 1.58 5.48
CA LEU A 74 0.39 1.22 5.10
C LEU A 74 -0.15 2.32 4.19
N ASP A 75 -0.85 1.95 3.11
CA ASP A 75 -1.38 2.96 2.21
C ASP A 75 -2.34 3.89 2.96
N VAL A 76 -3.26 3.33 3.75
CA VAL A 76 -4.12 4.11 4.65
C VAL A 76 -4.44 3.31 5.91
N LEU A 77 -4.31 3.94 7.07
CA LEU A 77 -4.79 3.41 8.34
C LEU A 77 -5.89 4.31 8.90
N CYS A 78 -7.08 3.75 9.09
CA CYS A 78 -8.23 4.44 9.65
C CYS A 78 -8.60 3.90 11.03
N ARG A 79 -9.19 4.77 11.86
CA ARG A 79 -9.87 4.38 13.10
C ARG A 79 -11.30 4.87 13.07
N ASP A 80 -12.26 3.98 13.38
CA ASP A 80 -13.66 4.30 13.38
C ASP A 80 -14.18 4.80 14.76
N ASN A 81 -15.48 5.12 14.81
CA ASN A 81 -16.17 5.58 16.02
C ASN A 81 -16.28 4.52 17.13
N ASP A 82 -16.08 3.25 16.81
CA ASP A 82 -16.07 2.14 17.77
C ASP A 82 -14.64 1.80 18.24
N GLY A 83 -13.64 2.57 17.79
CA GLY A 83 -12.23 2.38 18.13
C GLY A 83 -11.54 1.27 17.32
N LYS A 84 -12.19 0.71 16.30
CA LYS A 84 -11.66 -0.34 15.43
C LYS A 84 -10.74 0.26 14.39
N TYR A 85 -9.71 -0.49 14.02
CA TYR A 85 -8.77 -0.09 12.98
C TYR A 85 -9.12 -0.76 11.65
N CYS A 86 -9.00 0.00 10.58
CA CYS A 86 -9.16 -0.47 9.22
C CYS A 86 -7.95 -0.01 8.39
N ASN A 87 -7.19 -0.97 7.89
CA ASN A 87 -6.14 -0.71 6.92
C ASN A 87 -6.71 -0.90 5.51
N VAL A 88 -6.50 0.07 4.63
CA VAL A 88 -6.88 -0.03 3.21
C VAL A 88 -5.62 0.00 2.37
N GLU A 89 -5.45 -1.02 1.55
CA GLU A 89 -4.32 -1.19 0.62
C GLU A 89 -4.84 -1.23 -0.81
N VAL A 90 -4.14 -0.63 -1.76
CA VAL A 90 -4.40 -0.72 -3.19
C VAL A 90 -3.23 -1.37 -3.92
N GLN A 91 -3.50 -2.29 -4.86
CA GLN A 91 -2.45 -3.00 -5.57
C GLN A 91 -2.82 -3.22 -7.04
N LYS A 92 -1.93 -2.79 -7.97
CA LYS A 92 -2.11 -2.97 -9.41
C LYS A 92 -1.48 -4.26 -9.92
N ALA A 93 -0.31 -4.61 -9.44
CA ALA A 93 0.47 -5.75 -9.92
C ALA A 93 0.33 -6.96 -9.00
N ASP A 94 0.27 -8.15 -9.59
CA ASP A 94 0.26 -9.45 -8.88
C ASP A 94 1.70 -9.99 -8.83
N ASP A 95 2.52 -9.38 -8.01
CA ASP A 95 3.98 -9.57 -7.95
C ASP A 95 4.51 -9.99 -6.56
N ASP A 96 3.63 -10.21 -5.58
CA ASP A 96 4.01 -10.58 -4.20
C ASP A 96 3.02 -11.61 -3.62
N ASP A 97 3.33 -12.14 -2.43
CA ASP A 97 2.41 -12.96 -1.62
C ASP A 97 1.47 -12.04 -0.81
N HIS A 98 0.41 -11.59 -1.48
CA HIS A 98 -0.53 -10.60 -0.95
C HIS A 98 -1.24 -11.08 0.33
N GLN A 99 -1.55 -12.37 0.45
CA GLN A 99 -2.18 -12.92 1.66
C GLN A 99 -1.22 -12.86 2.86
N LYS A 100 0.06 -13.13 2.67
CA LYS A 100 1.06 -12.98 3.74
C LYS A 100 1.29 -11.51 4.10
N ARG A 101 1.28 -10.62 3.10
CA ARG A 101 1.37 -9.16 3.31
C ARG A 101 0.21 -8.66 4.17
N VAL A 102 -1.04 -9.00 3.82
CA VAL A 102 -2.24 -8.65 4.58
C VAL A 102 -2.17 -9.16 6.01
N ARG A 103 -1.78 -10.43 6.21
CA ARG A 103 -1.57 -11.00 7.54
C ARG A 103 -0.51 -10.25 8.34
N TYR A 104 0.60 -9.87 7.70
CA TYR A 104 1.70 -9.16 8.35
C TYR A 104 1.28 -7.75 8.77
N ASN A 105 0.57 -7.02 7.90
CA ASN A 105 0.03 -5.70 8.22
C ASN A 105 -0.93 -5.76 9.41
N ALA A 106 -1.87 -6.71 9.44
CA ALA A 106 -2.79 -6.89 10.56
C ALA A 106 -2.07 -7.17 11.89
N ALA A 107 -1.01 -8.00 11.86
CA ALA A 107 -0.21 -8.30 13.05
C ALA A 107 0.54 -7.06 13.56
N LEU A 108 1.13 -6.27 12.67
CA LEU A 108 1.83 -5.03 13.03
C LEU A 108 0.89 -3.96 13.57
N ILE A 109 -0.31 -3.81 13.00
CA ILE A 109 -1.33 -2.90 13.52
C ILE A 109 -1.72 -3.33 14.95
N SER A 110 -1.98 -4.60 15.18
CA SER A 110 -2.30 -5.15 16.51
C SER A 110 -1.17 -4.89 17.52
N MET A 111 0.08 -5.09 17.10
CA MET A 111 1.25 -4.81 17.94
C MET A 111 1.38 -3.31 18.24
N TYR A 112 1.18 -2.46 17.23
CA TYR A 112 1.30 -1.01 17.36
C TYR A 112 0.21 -0.40 18.25
N THR A 113 -1.00 -0.93 18.20
CA THR A 113 -2.16 -0.41 18.94
C THR A 113 -2.24 -0.93 20.38
N MET A 114 -1.60 -2.08 20.67
CA MET A 114 -1.59 -2.65 22.01
C MET A 114 -0.58 -1.93 22.90
N GLN A 115 -1.05 -1.30 23.95
CA GLN A 115 -0.21 -0.61 24.92
C GLN A 115 0.33 -1.59 25.97
N ALA A 116 1.57 -1.34 26.43
CA ALA A 116 2.19 -2.14 27.48
C ALA A 116 1.36 -2.10 28.78
N GLY A 117 1.12 -3.28 29.37
CA GLY A 117 0.37 -3.42 30.61
C GLY A 117 -1.16 -3.45 30.48
N LYS A 118 -1.68 -3.39 29.24
CA LYS A 118 -3.11 -3.52 28.96
C LYS A 118 -3.56 -4.98 28.84
N ASP A 119 -4.82 -5.25 29.17
CA ASP A 119 -5.44 -6.58 28.99
C ASP A 119 -5.67 -6.84 27.49
N TYR A 120 -5.54 -8.09 27.05
CA TYR A 120 -5.87 -8.49 25.67
C TYR A 120 -7.31 -8.20 25.25
N LYS A 121 -8.24 -8.05 26.20
CA LYS A 121 -9.61 -7.59 25.94
C LYS A 121 -9.71 -6.17 25.41
N GLU A 122 -8.66 -5.35 25.65
CA GLU A 122 -8.57 -3.98 25.19
C GLU A 122 -7.91 -3.88 23.81
N LEU A 123 -7.46 -5.02 23.23
CA LEU A 123 -6.88 -5.03 21.89
C LEU A 123 -7.96 -4.65 20.86
N PRO A 124 -7.78 -3.57 20.09
CA PRO A 124 -8.78 -3.16 19.10
C PRO A 124 -8.98 -4.19 18.00
N ASP A 125 -10.18 -4.26 17.46
CA ASP A 125 -10.44 -5.01 16.23
C ASP A 125 -9.67 -4.41 15.08
N VAL A 126 -9.12 -5.27 14.21
CA VAL A 126 -8.37 -4.89 13.01
C VAL A 126 -8.98 -5.53 11.78
N LYS A 127 -9.31 -4.70 10.80
CA LYS A 127 -9.76 -5.14 9.48
C LYS A 127 -8.76 -4.69 8.43
N VAL A 128 -8.40 -5.57 7.50
CA VAL A 128 -7.61 -5.21 6.34
C VAL A 128 -8.48 -5.31 5.09
N VAL A 129 -8.60 -4.22 4.36
CA VAL A 129 -9.25 -4.12 3.06
C VAL A 129 -8.16 -4.05 2.01
N PHE A 130 -8.04 -5.08 1.19
CA PHE A 130 -7.06 -5.19 0.13
C PHE A 130 -7.76 -5.08 -1.23
N ILE A 131 -7.55 -3.96 -1.92
CA ILE A 131 -8.15 -3.65 -3.23
C ILE A 131 -7.13 -3.95 -4.32
N SER A 132 -7.47 -4.78 -5.31
CA SER A 132 -6.55 -5.20 -6.36
C SER A 132 -7.15 -5.11 -7.76
N GLN A 133 -6.28 -4.87 -8.75
CA GLN A 133 -6.63 -5.01 -10.19
C GLN A 133 -6.45 -6.45 -10.70
N PHE A 134 -6.42 -7.43 -9.81
CA PHE A 134 -6.36 -8.85 -10.12
C PHE A 134 -7.16 -9.63 -9.08
N ASP A 135 -7.55 -10.84 -9.43
CA ASP A 135 -8.30 -11.72 -8.52
C ASP A 135 -7.34 -12.59 -7.70
N VAL A 136 -7.17 -12.26 -6.42
CA VAL A 136 -6.28 -12.97 -5.49
C VAL A 136 -6.67 -14.44 -5.33
N PHE A 137 -7.98 -14.75 -5.37
CA PHE A 137 -8.51 -16.10 -5.15
C PHE A 137 -8.93 -16.82 -6.43
N LYS A 138 -8.93 -16.13 -7.58
CA LYS A 138 -9.26 -16.67 -8.90
C LYS A 138 -10.65 -17.36 -8.96
N ALA A 139 -11.63 -16.77 -8.27
CA ALA A 139 -12.99 -17.28 -8.19
C ALA A 139 -14.07 -16.29 -8.70
N ASP A 140 -13.64 -15.20 -9.37
CA ASP A 140 -14.47 -14.24 -10.09
C ASP A 140 -15.56 -13.56 -9.25
N HIS A 141 -15.26 -13.28 -7.97
CA HIS A 141 -16.12 -12.46 -7.11
C HIS A 141 -15.56 -11.03 -6.99
N ALA A 142 -16.46 -10.04 -6.90
CA ALA A 142 -16.08 -8.64 -6.67
C ALA A 142 -15.49 -8.43 -5.26
N MET A 143 -15.91 -9.25 -4.30
CA MET A 143 -15.44 -9.15 -2.93
C MET A 143 -15.37 -10.53 -2.27
N TYR A 144 -14.32 -10.73 -1.48
CA TYR A 144 -14.12 -11.93 -0.65
C TYR A 144 -13.96 -11.52 0.80
N HIS A 145 -14.69 -12.21 1.68
CA HIS A 145 -14.51 -12.11 3.13
C HIS A 145 -13.70 -13.29 3.60
N VAL A 146 -12.60 -13.03 4.30
CA VAL A 146 -11.74 -14.07 4.85
C VAL A 146 -11.80 -14.02 6.37
N ASP A 147 -12.37 -15.07 6.94
CA ASP A 147 -12.55 -15.27 8.36
C ASP A 147 -11.83 -16.54 8.82
N ARG A 148 -11.49 -16.58 10.09
CA ARG A 148 -11.00 -17.81 10.73
C ARG A 148 -12.17 -18.63 11.23
N VAL A 149 -12.09 -19.95 11.06
CA VAL A 149 -13.11 -20.87 11.52
C VAL A 149 -12.51 -21.98 12.37
N VAL A 150 -13.23 -22.44 13.36
CA VAL A 150 -12.93 -23.67 14.09
C VAL A 150 -13.29 -24.82 13.18
N ARG A 151 -12.30 -25.59 12.74
CA ARG A 151 -12.47 -26.65 11.72
C ARG A 151 -13.50 -27.70 12.14
N GLU A 152 -13.51 -28.06 13.41
CA GLU A 152 -14.37 -29.11 13.98
C GLU A 152 -15.86 -28.72 14.05
N THR A 153 -16.15 -27.44 14.16
CA THR A 153 -17.53 -26.94 14.36
C THR A 153 -18.02 -26.06 13.23
N GLY A 154 -17.14 -25.57 12.36
CA GLY A 154 -17.44 -24.56 11.35
C GLY A 154 -17.75 -23.16 11.91
N GLN A 155 -17.61 -22.97 13.22
CA GLN A 155 -17.87 -21.69 13.85
C GLN A 155 -16.81 -20.66 13.50
N LYS A 156 -17.25 -19.44 13.20
CA LYS A 156 -16.37 -18.28 13.03
C LYS A 156 -15.67 -17.95 14.35
N VAL A 157 -14.38 -17.64 14.28
CA VAL A 157 -13.60 -17.20 15.44
C VAL A 157 -13.76 -15.69 15.60
N GLU A 158 -14.38 -15.27 16.68
CA GLU A 158 -14.61 -13.87 17.05
C GLU A 158 -13.39 -13.30 17.81
N ASN A 159 -12.27 -13.07 17.08
CA ASN A 159 -11.03 -12.57 17.68
C ASN A 159 -10.67 -11.13 17.24
N GLY A 160 -11.62 -10.42 16.64
CA GLY A 160 -11.44 -9.03 16.21
C GLY A 160 -10.61 -8.83 14.95
N GLN A 161 -10.12 -9.91 14.28
CA GLN A 161 -9.39 -9.80 13.02
C GLN A 161 -10.20 -10.35 11.85
N SER A 162 -10.34 -9.56 10.77
CA SER A 162 -10.95 -9.98 9.51
C SER A 162 -10.26 -9.33 8.32
N GLU A 163 -10.39 -9.97 7.15
CA GLU A 163 -9.79 -9.52 5.90
C GLU A 163 -10.85 -9.44 4.81
N ILE A 164 -10.80 -8.39 4.01
CA ILE A 164 -11.65 -8.23 2.84
C ILE A 164 -10.76 -8.01 1.63
N TYR A 165 -10.92 -8.83 0.61
CA TYR A 165 -10.25 -8.67 -0.67
C TYR A 165 -11.26 -8.19 -1.70
N VAL A 166 -10.96 -7.04 -2.33
CA VAL A 166 -11.82 -6.42 -3.34
C VAL A 166 -11.15 -6.54 -4.70
N ASN A 167 -11.85 -7.16 -5.64
CA ASN A 167 -11.38 -7.40 -7.00
C ASN A 167 -11.96 -6.35 -7.96
N ALA A 168 -11.15 -5.40 -8.38
CA ALA A 168 -11.57 -4.31 -9.25
C ALA A 168 -11.85 -4.73 -10.72
N LYS A 169 -11.65 -6.00 -11.08
CA LYS A 169 -11.95 -6.51 -12.44
C LYS A 169 -13.40 -6.96 -12.62
N VAL A 170 -14.06 -7.35 -11.55
CA VAL A 170 -15.40 -7.92 -11.61
C VAL A 170 -16.45 -6.82 -11.71
N LYS A 171 -17.40 -7.02 -12.63
CA LYS A 171 -18.53 -6.12 -12.88
C LYS A 171 -19.83 -6.89 -12.67
N ASP A 172 -20.25 -7.00 -11.42
CA ASP A 172 -21.44 -7.76 -11.00
C ASP A 172 -22.62 -6.88 -10.59
N GLN A 173 -22.55 -5.57 -10.86
CA GLN A 173 -23.57 -4.57 -10.55
C GLN A 173 -23.82 -4.36 -9.05
N THR A 174 -22.94 -4.83 -8.19
CA THR A 174 -22.95 -4.48 -6.75
C THR A 174 -22.40 -3.07 -6.55
N SER A 175 -22.75 -2.43 -5.41
CA SER A 175 -22.20 -1.13 -5.05
C SER A 175 -20.67 -1.14 -4.97
N VAL A 176 -20.07 -2.27 -4.57
CA VAL A 176 -18.62 -2.44 -4.54
C VAL A 176 -18.05 -2.46 -5.95
N SER A 177 -18.66 -3.21 -6.88
CA SER A 177 -18.18 -3.24 -8.27
C SER A 177 -18.35 -1.89 -8.99
N GLU A 178 -19.42 -1.14 -8.72
CA GLU A 178 -19.59 0.23 -9.23
C GLU A 178 -18.53 1.19 -8.68
N LEU A 179 -18.19 1.06 -7.39
CA LEU A 179 -17.09 1.82 -6.80
C LEU A 179 -15.75 1.45 -7.46
N MET A 180 -15.50 0.17 -7.70
CA MET A 180 -14.26 -0.32 -8.33
C MET A 180 -14.17 0.08 -9.81
N GLU A 181 -15.28 0.19 -10.52
CA GLU A 181 -15.29 0.80 -11.86
C GLU A 181 -14.76 2.24 -11.81
N TYR A 182 -15.15 3.01 -10.79
CA TYR A 182 -14.64 4.36 -10.61
C TYR A 182 -13.18 4.39 -10.16
N PHE A 183 -12.73 3.42 -9.40
CA PHE A 183 -11.32 3.29 -9.01
C PHE A 183 -10.42 3.07 -10.23
N THR A 184 -10.89 2.30 -11.21
CA THR A 184 -10.11 1.96 -12.43
C THR A 184 -10.29 2.97 -13.57
N ASP A 185 -11.43 3.67 -13.61
CA ASP A 185 -11.71 4.74 -14.57
C ASP A 185 -12.31 5.96 -13.83
N SER A 186 -11.43 6.80 -13.29
CA SER A 186 -11.80 7.95 -12.47
C SER A 186 -12.19 9.17 -13.32
N ASN A 187 -13.11 8.98 -14.28
CA ASN A 187 -13.63 10.05 -15.13
C ASN A 187 -15.09 10.37 -14.78
N GLY A 188 -15.39 11.68 -14.79
CA GLY A 188 -16.73 12.18 -14.50
C GLY A 188 -17.16 12.07 -13.05
N ARG A 189 -18.45 12.26 -12.82
CA ARG A 189 -19.06 12.10 -11.49
C ARG A 189 -19.80 10.79 -11.38
N LYS A 190 -19.72 10.16 -10.20
CA LYS A 190 -20.47 8.94 -9.86
C LYS A 190 -21.36 9.20 -8.67
N GLU A 191 -22.64 8.79 -8.79
CA GLU A 191 -23.64 8.98 -7.70
C GLU A 191 -23.35 8.08 -6.51
N ILE A 192 -22.75 6.91 -6.73
CA ILE A 192 -22.38 5.97 -5.66
C ILE A 192 -21.31 6.53 -4.73
N CYS A 193 -20.42 7.40 -5.22
CA CYS A 193 -19.31 7.98 -4.47
C CYS A 193 -19.13 9.48 -4.79
N PRO A 194 -20.11 10.34 -4.43
CA PRO A 194 -20.10 11.76 -4.81
C PRO A 194 -18.95 12.54 -4.19
N LYS A 195 -18.52 12.24 -2.96
CA LYS A 195 -17.40 12.93 -2.31
C LYS A 195 -16.07 12.57 -2.99
N LEU A 196 -15.83 11.30 -3.21
CA LEU A 196 -14.67 10.82 -3.95
C LEU A 196 -14.62 11.44 -5.36
N SER A 197 -15.72 11.38 -6.11
CA SER A 197 -15.74 11.89 -7.48
C SER A 197 -15.57 13.41 -7.57
N ASN A 198 -16.11 14.17 -6.62
CA ASN A 198 -15.87 15.62 -6.54
C ASN A 198 -14.39 15.93 -6.26
N ARG A 199 -13.78 15.19 -5.33
CA ARG A 199 -12.36 15.36 -4.99
C ARG A 199 -11.45 14.99 -6.16
N VAL A 200 -11.72 13.87 -6.84
CA VAL A 200 -11.02 13.49 -8.08
C VAL A 200 -11.09 14.58 -9.14
N MET A 201 -12.28 15.14 -9.38
CA MET A 201 -12.45 16.22 -10.36
C MET A 201 -11.64 17.44 -9.97
N MET A 202 -11.64 17.84 -8.69
CA MET A 202 -10.85 18.96 -8.18
C MET A 202 -9.35 18.76 -8.49
N PHE A 203 -8.80 17.57 -8.18
CA PHE A 203 -7.39 17.26 -8.44
C PHE A 203 -7.05 17.11 -9.93
N LYS A 204 -8.04 16.89 -10.81
CA LYS A 204 -7.83 16.85 -12.27
C LYS A 204 -8.00 18.20 -12.96
N THR A 205 -8.68 19.17 -12.36
CA THR A 205 -9.05 20.41 -13.03
C THR A 205 -8.47 21.68 -12.41
N GLU A 206 -8.36 21.76 -11.08
CA GLU A 206 -7.90 22.95 -10.40
C GLU A 206 -6.38 23.08 -10.45
N GLN A 207 -5.88 24.29 -10.76
CA GLN A 207 -4.45 24.52 -11.04
C GLN A 207 -3.54 24.13 -9.90
N LYS A 208 -3.94 24.43 -8.66
CA LYS A 208 -3.14 24.15 -7.46
C LYS A 208 -3.01 22.65 -7.25
N GLU A 209 -4.11 21.95 -7.26
CA GLU A 209 -4.24 20.52 -7.01
C GLU A 209 -3.56 19.68 -8.10
N VAL A 210 -3.73 20.05 -9.38
CA VAL A 210 -3.01 19.46 -10.52
C VAL A 210 -1.49 19.60 -10.35
N THR A 211 -1.04 20.79 -9.90
CA THR A 211 0.39 21.02 -9.67
C THR A 211 0.92 20.18 -8.53
N GLU A 212 0.18 20.11 -7.42
CA GLU A 212 0.52 19.31 -6.24
C GLU A 212 0.69 17.82 -6.57
N ILE A 213 -0.24 17.22 -7.31
CA ILE A 213 -0.12 15.83 -7.77
C ILE A 213 1.13 15.64 -8.62
N CYS A 214 1.39 16.52 -9.57
CA CYS A 214 2.57 16.42 -10.44
C CYS A 214 3.88 16.47 -9.63
N GLU A 215 3.97 17.36 -8.65
CA GLU A 215 5.14 17.52 -7.78
C GLU A 215 5.35 16.29 -6.88
N LEU A 216 4.27 15.75 -6.31
CA LEU A 216 4.32 14.54 -5.48
C LEU A 216 4.81 13.34 -6.28
N MET A 217 4.29 13.16 -7.50
CA MET A 217 4.74 12.10 -8.40
C MET A 217 6.21 12.25 -8.82
N GLU A 218 6.66 13.48 -9.08
CA GLU A 218 8.07 13.70 -9.40
C GLU A 218 8.96 13.32 -8.22
N LYS A 219 8.55 13.69 -7.00
CA LYS A 219 9.24 13.33 -5.76
C LYS A 219 9.33 11.81 -5.58
N GLU A 220 8.23 11.09 -5.74
CA GLU A 220 8.21 9.63 -5.59
C GLU A 220 9.04 8.94 -6.68
N ARG A 221 8.95 9.42 -7.92
CA ARG A 221 9.77 8.90 -9.01
C ARG A 221 11.26 9.10 -8.73
N LEU A 222 11.67 10.26 -8.20
CA LEU A 222 13.06 10.52 -7.85
C LEU A 222 13.52 9.64 -6.70
N ALA A 223 12.70 9.47 -5.66
CA ALA A 223 12.99 8.58 -4.53
C ALA A 223 13.16 7.12 -4.99
N GLY A 224 12.23 6.61 -5.80
CA GLY A 224 12.34 5.26 -6.36
C GLY A 224 13.54 5.08 -7.30
N TRP A 225 13.92 6.12 -8.04
CA TRP A 225 15.13 6.07 -8.86
C TRP A 225 16.42 6.01 -8.01
N GLU A 226 16.47 6.79 -6.92
CA GLU A 226 17.61 6.77 -5.99
C GLU A 226 17.70 5.43 -5.25
N GLU A 227 16.58 4.89 -4.78
CA GLU A 227 16.50 3.57 -4.14
C GLU A 227 16.96 2.46 -5.10
N GLY A 228 16.39 2.39 -6.28
CA GLY A 228 16.78 1.39 -7.29
C GLY A 228 18.24 1.51 -7.73
N LYS A 229 18.80 2.73 -7.76
CA LYS A 229 20.23 2.94 -8.03
C LYS A 229 21.09 2.40 -6.89
N GLU A 230 20.69 2.59 -5.65
CA GLU A 230 21.44 2.10 -4.50
C GLU A 230 21.34 0.57 -4.37
N GLU A 231 20.14 0.01 -4.56
CA GLU A 231 19.95 -1.45 -4.66
C GLU A 231 20.78 -2.08 -5.78
N GLY A 232 20.82 -1.42 -6.95
CA GLY A 232 21.66 -1.87 -8.08
C GLY A 232 23.13 -1.92 -7.73
N LYS A 233 23.67 -0.88 -7.08
CA LYS A 233 25.04 -0.85 -6.59
C LYS A 233 25.31 -1.92 -5.54
N GLN A 234 24.40 -2.10 -4.60
CA GLN A 234 24.53 -3.12 -3.57
C GLN A 234 24.50 -4.53 -4.18
N GLY A 235 23.59 -4.77 -5.14
CA GLY A 235 23.54 -6.04 -5.88
C GLY A 235 24.83 -6.34 -6.66
N GLU A 236 25.43 -5.32 -7.29
CA GLU A 236 26.71 -5.47 -7.98
C GLU A 236 27.84 -5.79 -6.99
N ARG A 237 27.91 -5.09 -5.85
CA ARG A 237 28.88 -5.40 -4.79
C ARG A 237 28.73 -6.82 -4.26
N ILE A 238 27.51 -7.28 -4.00
CA ILE A 238 27.25 -8.67 -3.58
C ILE A 238 27.75 -9.66 -4.63
N ARG A 239 27.45 -9.43 -5.91
CA ARG A 239 27.92 -10.29 -7.00
C ARG A 239 29.42 -10.36 -7.07
N LEU A 240 30.13 -9.26 -6.86
CA LEU A 240 31.58 -9.22 -6.83
C LEU A 240 32.16 -9.98 -5.64
N ILE A 241 31.58 -9.81 -4.44
CA ILE A 241 31.97 -10.54 -3.23
C ILE A 241 31.81 -12.06 -3.44
N VAL A 242 30.66 -12.51 -3.95
CA VAL A 242 30.43 -13.93 -4.27
C VAL A 242 31.47 -14.44 -5.27
N ASN A 243 31.80 -13.68 -6.30
CA ASN A 243 32.82 -14.06 -7.25
C ASN A 243 34.24 -14.18 -6.63
N LEU A 244 34.59 -13.30 -5.66
CA LEU A 244 35.86 -13.40 -4.92
C LEU A 244 35.92 -14.66 -4.06
N VAL A 245 34.82 -14.98 -3.40
CA VAL A 245 34.70 -16.22 -2.58
C VAL A 245 34.80 -17.45 -3.49
N ASP A 246 33.97 -17.55 -4.54
CA ASP A 246 33.84 -18.76 -5.34
C ASP A 246 35.05 -19.01 -6.26
N LYS A 247 35.63 -17.96 -6.87
CA LYS A 247 36.68 -18.09 -7.88
C LYS A 247 38.07 -17.89 -7.34
N MET A 248 38.22 -17.09 -6.29
CA MET A 248 39.53 -16.78 -5.70
C MET A 248 39.77 -17.48 -4.35
N GLY A 249 38.78 -18.20 -3.81
CA GLY A 249 38.90 -18.92 -2.55
C GLY A 249 39.05 -18.01 -1.32
N MET A 250 38.62 -16.75 -1.42
CA MET A 250 38.68 -15.83 -0.29
C MET A 250 37.59 -16.18 0.75
N SER A 251 37.85 -15.91 2.04
CA SER A 251 36.77 -15.91 3.01
C SER A 251 35.77 -14.80 2.71
N PHE A 252 34.51 -14.96 3.12
CA PHE A 252 33.48 -13.94 2.90
C PHE A 252 33.88 -12.61 3.56
N GLU A 253 34.41 -12.67 4.78
CA GLU A 253 34.91 -11.52 5.52
C GLU A 253 36.06 -10.80 4.82
N ASP A 254 37.00 -11.56 4.25
CA ASP A 254 38.15 -10.98 3.53
C ASP A 254 37.69 -10.34 2.21
N ALA A 255 36.74 -10.97 1.51
CA ALA A 255 36.13 -10.40 0.31
C ALA A 255 35.35 -9.12 0.63
N CYS A 256 34.58 -9.07 1.71
CA CYS A 256 33.90 -7.85 2.18
C CYS A 256 34.91 -6.75 2.53
N ARG A 257 36.00 -7.11 3.24
CA ARG A 257 37.05 -6.17 3.60
C ARG A 257 37.78 -5.63 2.36
N PHE A 258 38.04 -6.48 1.40
CA PHE A 258 38.62 -6.09 0.11
C PHE A 258 37.74 -5.13 -0.69
N MET A 259 36.40 -5.30 -0.57
CA MET A 259 35.40 -4.43 -1.20
C MET A 259 35.05 -3.21 -0.35
N GLU A 260 35.81 -2.96 0.73
CA GLU A 260 35.60 -1.81 1.65
C GLU A 260 34.21 -1.74 2.25
N ILE A 261 33.59 -2.91 2.53
CA ILE A 261 32.28 -2.97 3.18
C ILE A 261 32.46 -2.68 4.69
N PRO A 262 31.70 -1.73 5.27
CA PRO A 262 31.73 -1.45 6.71
C PRO A 262 31.44 -2.70 7.53
N GLN A 263 32.09 -2.82 8.69
CA GLN A 263 31.99 -4.00 9.55
C GLN A 263 30.55 -4.27 9.99
N GLU A 264 29.78 -3.24 10.27
CA GLU A 264 28.38 -3.29 10.65
C GLU A 264 27.44 -3.79 9.54
N GLU A 265 27.84 -3.71 8.26
CA GLU A 265 27.06 -4.14 7.12
C GLU A 265 27.36 -5.58 6.68
N ILE A 266 28.45 -6.20 7.13
CA ILE A 266 28.91 -7.52 6.66
C ILE A 266 27.82 -8.58 6.83
N GLU A 267 27.12 -8.63 7.95
CA GLU A 267 26.05 -9.59 8.19
C GLU A 267 24.83 -9.37 7.28
N GLU A 268 24.54 -8.13 6.90
CA GLU A 268 23.49 -7.82 5.93
C GLU A 268 23.89 -8.33 4.53
N TYR A 269 25.13 -8.08 4.12
CA TYR A 269 25.68 -8.58 2.85
C TYR A 269 25.69 -10.10 2.79
N ARG A 270 26.06 -10.79 3.89
CA ARG A 270 26.03 -12.26 4.01
C ARG A 270 24.63 -12.80 3.77
N ARG A 271 23.65 -12.25 4.47
CA ARG A 271 22.24 -12.64 4.34
C ARG A 271 21.71 -12.44 2.93
N LYS A 272 22.07 -11.31 2.27
CA LYS A 272 21.67 -11.02 0.90
C LYS A 272 22.40 -11.88 -0.14
N ALA A 273 23.63 -12.25 0.11
CA ALA A 273 24.42 -13.18 -0.71
C ALA A 273 23.92 -14.63 -0.60
N LYS A 274 23.08 -14.96 0.40
CA LYS A 274 22.62 -16.32 0.74
C LYS A 274 23.78 -17.29 1.06
N LEU A 275 24.82 -16.77 1.68
CA LEU A 275 26.01 -17.50 2.12
C LEU A 275 26.04 -17.66 3.65
#